data_064eb7f9ae881c84aedd64f2e3ab5a6f
#
_entry.id   064eb7f9ae881c84aedd64f2e3ab5a6f
#
_cell.length_a   1.000
_cell.length_b   1.000
_cell.length_c   1.000
_cell.angle_alpha   90.00
_cell.angle_beta   90.00
_cell.angle_gamma   90.00
#
_symmetry.space_group_name_H-M   'P 1'
#
loop_
_entity.id
_entity.type
_entity.pdbx_description
1 polymer ?
#
loop_
_entity_poly.entity_id
_entity_poly.type
_entity_poly.pdbx_seq_one_letter_code
_entity_poly.pdbx_strand_id
1 'polypeptide(L)'
;MPEDNDKIKKLSFSVSASELAEMGIDLTAKDTTELAQVGIKKKRFFFAELSLPPLSVTEARPSRLVNMAALELCTTTDFFSVKEEDSAVCSYLRLLCMMVHREEDVQELRAKGILQGAGLTNNETLDFFIRFQGLPYGLCYARVFYGIDTYRLNRWISIMVHTFVYRNNKTILTTFSVLSLVASILGTLKSLLKAGRSLP
;
A
#
# COMPACT_ATOMS: atom_id res chain seq x y z
N MET A 1 14.57 17.59 1.31
CA MET A 1 13.71 16.47 1.69
C MET A 1 13.07 16.59 3.10
N PRO A 2 12.89 17.79 3.69
CA PRO A 2 12.14 17.93 4.95
C PRO A 2 10.61 17.94 4.76
N GLU A 3 10.09 18.33 3.59
CA GLU A 3 8.64 18.45 3.34
C GLU A 3 7.90 17.11 3.25
N ASP A 4 8.56 16.02 2.88
CA ASP A 4 7.96 14.69 2.83
C ASP A 4 7.75 14.09 4.23
N ASN A 5 8.63 14.37 5.17
CA ASN A 5 8.50 13.87 6.54
C ASN A 5 7.29 14.46 7.30
N ASP A 6 6.93 15.72 7.04
CA ASP A 6 5.75 16.34 7.66
C ASP A 6 4.42 15.83 7.08
N LYS A 7 4.40 15.46 5.81
CA LYS A 7 3.24 14.79 5.19
C LYS A 7 3.07 13.38 5.73
N ILE A 8 4.16 12.64 5.92
CA ILE A 8 4.16 11.28 6.48
C ILE A 8 3.65 11.29 7.93
N LYS A 9 4.03 12.27 8.75
CA LYS A 9 3.55 12.44 10.14
C LYS A 9 2.04 12.69 10.26
N LYS A 10 1.39 13.22 9.22
CA LYS A 10 -0.06 13.57 9.22
C LYS A 10 -0.95 12.50 8.59
N LEU A 11 -0.40 11.39 8.10
CA LEU A 11 -1.19 10.30 7.53
C LEU A 11 -2.01 9.59 8.62
N SER A 12 -3.27 10.01 8.76
CA SER A 12 -4.29 9.23 9.48
C SER A 12 -4.75 8.10 8.56
N PHE A 13 -4.04 6.98 8.59
CA PHE A 13 -4.31 5.85 7.75
C PHE A 13 -5.13 4.82 8.54
N SER A 14 -6.31 4.50 8.05
CA SER A 14 -7.15 3.43 8.57
C SER A 14 -7.70 2.66 7.36
N VAL A 15 -7.07 1.53 7.04
CA VAL A 15 -7.52 0.62 5.99
C VAL A 15 -7.49 -0.78 6.55
N SER A 16 -8.63 -1.46 6.56
CA SER A 16 -8.75 -2.80 7.10
C SER A 16 -8.05 -3.85 6.21
N ALA A 17 -7.77 -5.02 6.77
CA ALA A 17 -7.22 -6.15 6.01
C ALA A 17 -8.14 -6.55 4.85
N SER A 18 -9.44 -6.54 5.07
CA SER A 18 -10.46 -6.82 4.06
C SER A 18 -10.45 -5.76 2.95
N GLU A 19 -10.36 -4.48 3.29
CA GLU A 19 -10.28 -3.39 2.31
C GLU A 19 -8.98 -3.45 1.48
N LEU A 20 -7.85 -3.86 2.08
CA LEU A 20 -6.60 -4.09 1.33
C LEU A 20 -6.78 -5.18 0.28
N ALA A 21 -7.44 -6.29 0.65
CA ALA A 21 -7.73 -7.38 -0.29
C ALA A 21 -8.65 -6.91 -1.44
N GLU A 22 -9.70 -6.14 -1.15
CA GLU A 22 -10.59 -5.54 -2.16
C GLU A 22 -9.85 -4.58 -3.09
N MET A 23 -8.86 -3.85 -2.57
CA MET A 23 -7.99 -3.00 -3.36
C MET A 23 -6.97 -3.77 -4.20
N GLY A 24 -6.89 -5.11 -4.10
CA GLY A 24 -5.93 -5.94 -4.81
C GLY A 24 -4.52 -5.89 -4.22
N ILE A 25 -4.41 -5.57 -2.93
CA ILE A 25 -3.19 -5.75 -2.15
C ILE A 25 -3.28 -7.11 -1.47
N ASP A 26 -2.49 -8.07 -1.94
CA ASP A 26 -2.42 -9.40 -1.37
C ASP A 26 -1.54 -9.38 -0.11
N LEU A 27 -2.10 -9.89 0.98
CA LEU A 27 -1.42 -10.01 2.27
C LEU A 27 -0.68 -11.35 2.31
N THR A 28 0.61 -11.33 2.61
CA THR A 28 1.43 -12.55 2.68
C THR A 28 2.28 -12.59 3.95
N ALA A 29 2.33 -13.76 4.58
CA ALA A 29 3.27 -13.99 5.67
C ALA A 29 4.68 -14.14 5.09
N LYS A 30 5.65 -13.39 5.63
CA LYS A 30 7.06 -13.50 5.28
C LYS A 30 7.73 -14.47 6.25
N ASP A 31 8.55 -15.38 5.72
CA ASP A 31 9.32 -16.30 6.56
C ASP A 31 10.50 -15.57 7.23
N THR A 32 10.18 -14.80 8.27
CA THR A 32 11.14 -14.04 9.07
C THR A 32 10.57 -13.76 10.46
N THR A 33 11.42 -13.66 11.45
CA THR A 33 11.06 -13.26 12.82
C THR A 33 11.34 -11.77 13.10
N GLU A 34 11.99 -11.09 12.15
CA GLU A 34 12.34 -9.68 12.30
C GLU A 34 11.15 -8.78 11.95
N LEU A 35 10.57 -8.13 12.95
CA LEU A 35 9.39 -7.28 12.77
C LEU A 35 9.66 -6.08 11.85
N ALA A 36 10.89 -5.59 11.77
CA ALA A 36 11.26 -4.50 10.86
C ALA A 36 11.20 -4.88 9.36
N GLN A 37 11.15 -6.16 9.03
CA GLN A 37 11.12 -6.63 7.65
C GLN A 37 9.72 -6.61 7.01
N VAL A 38 9.05 -5.49 7.07
CA VAL A 38 7.78 -5.24 6.39
C VAL A 38 8.02 -4.60 5.03
N GLY A 39 7.27 -4.98 4.03
CA GLY A 39 7.43 -4.40 2.70
C GLY A 39 6.22 -4.52 1.80
N ILE A 40 6.01 -3.49 0.98
CA ILE A 40 5.02 -3.51 -0.09
C ILE A 40 5.74 -3.59 -1.44
N LYS A 41 5.34 -4.55 -2.28
CA LYS A 41 5.88 -4.76 -3.62
C LYS A 41 4.75 -4.71 -4.65
N LYS A 42 4.93 -3.94 -5.72
CA LYS A 42 4.04 -3.97 -6.88
C LYS A 42 4.30 -5.25 -7.69
N LYS A 43 3.29 -6.09 -7.89
CA LYS A 43 3.40 -7.35 -8.68
C LYS A 43 3.12 -7.14 -10.16
N ARG A 44 2.05 -6.45 -10.53
CA ARG A 44 1.64 -6.11 -11.91
C ARG A 44 0.77 -4.86 -11.88
N PHE A 45 0.32 -4.39 -13.05
CA PHE A 45 -0.42 -3.13 -13.23
C PHE A 45 -1.51 -2.83 -12.17
N PHE A 46 -2.14 -3.85 -11.57
CA PHE A 46 -3.28 -3.70 -10.65
C PHE A 46 -3.15 -4.52 -9.37
N PHE A 47 -2.00 -5.12 -9.09
CA PHE A 47 -1.80 -5.94 -7.90
C PHE A 47 -0.54 -5.53 -7.16
N ALA A 48 -0.63 -5.49 -5.85
CA ALA A 48 0.49 -5.31 -4.94
C ALA A 48 0.51 -6.44 -3.90
N GLU A 49 1.64 -6.65 -3.29
CA GLU A 49 1.82 -7.60 -2.20
C GLU A 49 2.38 -6.86 -1.00
N LEU A 50 1.69 -6.98 0.12
CA LEU A 50 2.16 -6.52 1.42
C LEU A 50 2.63 -7.73 2.22
N SER A 51 3.95 -7.84 2.39
CA SER A 51 4.58 -8.94 3.14
C SER A 51 4.81 -8.52 4.59
N LEU A 52 4.35 -9.35 5.52
CA LEU A 52 4.40 -9.10 6.96
C LEU A 52 5.04 -10.29 7.70
N PRO A 53 5.91 -10.05 8.68
CA PRO A 53 6.39 -11.10 9.56
C PRO A 53 5.22 -11.74 10.32
N PRO A 54 5.18 -13.07 10.50
CA PRO A 54 4.13 -13.72 11.27
C PRO A 54 4.23 -13.38 12.75
N LEU A 55 3.07 -13.06 13.36
CA LEU A 55 2.95 -12.79 14.78
C LEU A 55 2.13 -13.89 15.45
N SER A 56 2.74 -14.60 16.40
CA SER A 56 2.01 -15.59 17.19
C SER A 56 1.31 -14.93 18.36
N VAL A 57 -0.01 -15.08 18.45
CA VAL A 57 -0.87 -14.55 19.53
C VAL A 57 -1.35 -15.73 20.38
N THR A 58 -0.50 -16.20 21.30
CA THR A 58 -0.83 -17.23 22.29
C THR A 58 -1.01 -16.58 23.66
N GLU A 59 -1.68 -17.22 24.61
CA GLU A 59 -2.06 -16.65 25.92
C GLU A 59 -0.92 -15.91 26.65
N ALA A 60 0.31 -16.41 26.58
CA ALA A 60 1.47 -15.79 27.25
C ALA A 60 2.16 -14.68 26.42
N ARG A 61 1.91 -14.59 25.12
CA ARG A 61 2.62 -13.63 24.25
C ARG A 61 2.07 -12.22 24.26
N PRO A 62 0.75 -11.95 24.43
CA PRO A 62 0.24 -10.60 24.56
C PRO A 62 0.98 -9.79 25.62
N SER A 63 1.22 -10.36 26.80
CA SER A 63 1.96 -9.69 27.88
C SER A 63 3.41 -9.36 27.51
N ARG A 64 4.08 -10.24 26.75
CA ARG A 64 5.45 -9.98 26.26
C ARG A 64 5.47 -8.85 25.23
N LEU A 65 4.53 -8.83 24.30
CA LEU A 65 4.41 -7.76 23.30
C LEU A 65 4.14 -6.41 23.96
N VAL A 66 3.25 -6.37 24.96
CA VAL A 66 2.99 -5.15 25.75
C VAL A 66 4.26 -4.68 26.45
N ASN A 67 5.01 -5.58 27.09
CA ASN A 67 6.24 -5.24 27.80
C ASN A 67 7.34 -4.75 26.84
N MET A 68 7.46 -5.36 25.65
CA MET A 68 8.40 -4.92 24.62
C MET A 68 8.03 -3.55 24.07
N ALA A 69 6.75 -3.32 23.78
CA ALA A 69 6.27 -2.01 23.35
C ALA A 69 6.48 -0.93 24.42
N ALA A 70 6.24 -1.26 25.70
CA ALA A 70 6.49 -0.36 26.82
C ALA A 70 8.00 -0.03 26.94
N LEU A 71 8.88 -1.01 26.76
CA LEU A 71 10.32 -0.79 26.75
C LEU A 71 10.73 0.16 25.62
N GLU A 72 10.25 -0.07 24.38
CA GLU A 72 10.52 0.84 23.27
C GLU A 72 10.04 2.26 23.57
N LEU A 73 8.83 2.42 24.13
CA LEU A 73 8.29 3.74 24.51
C LEU A 73 9.15 4.45 25.57
N CYS A 74 9.74 3.71 26.49
CA CYS A 74 10.59 4.28 27.54
C CYS A 74 12.01 4.61 27.06
N THR A 75 12.51 3.89 26.06
CA THR A 75 13.89 4.04 25.56
C THR A 75 14.01 4.92 24.34
N THR A 76 12.92 5.10 23.58
CA THR A 76 12.89 5.81 22.30
C THR A 76 12.16 7.13 22.43
N THR A 77 12.90 8.24 22.30
CA THR A 77 12.32 9.61 22.37
C THR A 77 11.77 10.07 21.01
N ASP A 78 12.39 9.64 19.90
CA ASP A 78 11.94 9.97 18.55
C ASP A 78 12.00 8.75 17.63
N PHE A 79 10.84 8.18 17.33
CA PHE A 79 10.67 6.98 16.51
C PHE A 79 11.08 7.16 15.04
N PHE A 80 11.26 8.38 14.56
CA PHE A 80 11.69 8.67 13.19
C PHE A 80 13.20 8.76 13.04
N SER A 81 13.95 8.97 14.14
CA SER A 81 15.40 9.14 14.12
C SER A 81 16.19 7.92 14.56
N VAL A 82 15.53 6.95 15.21
CA VAL A 82 16.16 5.70 15.67
C VAL A 82 16.25 4.67 14.55
N LYS A 83 17.06 3.64 14.77
CA LYS A 83 17.14 2.50 13.85
C LYS A 83 15.79 1.77 13.77
N GLU A 84 15.56 1.15 12.63
CA GLU A 84 14.29 0.45 12.35
C GLU A 84 14.00 -0.66 13.38
N GLU A 85 15.05 -1.32 13.88
CA GLU A 85 14.94 -2.37 14.90
C GLU A 85 14.50 -1.83 16.28
N ASP A 86 14.93 -0.61 16.63
CA ASP A 86 14.67 0.02 17.94
C ASP A 86 13.23 0.57 18.07
N SER A 87 12.45 0.55 16.99
CA SER A 87 11.05 1.00 16.92
C SER A 87 10.11 -0.05 16.31
N ALA A 88 10.58 -1.28 16.16
CA ALA A 88 9.91 -2.29 15.36
C ALA A 88 8.63 -2.82 16.03
N VAL A 89 8.60 -3.02 17.35
CA VAL A 89 7.46 -3.61 18.05
C VAL A 89 6.28 -2.65 18.07
N CYS A 90 6.47 -1.42 18.51
CA CYS A 90 5.42 -0.39 18.53
C CYS A 90 4.87 -0.16 17.12
N SER A 91 5.77 -0.03 16.14
CA SER A 91 5.41 0.17 14.75
C SER A 91 4.60 -0.99 14.19
N TYR A 92 5.01 -2.23 14.45
CA TYR A 92 4.32 -3.42 13.94
C TYR A 92 2.94 -3.60 14.59
N LEU A 93 2.84 -3.43 15.92
CA LEU A 93 1.56 -3.45 16.62
C LEU A 93 0.62 -2.35 16.10
N ARG A 94 1.14 -1.16 15.85
CA ARG A 94 0.39 -0.06 15.25
C ARG A 94 -0.11 -0.42 13.85
N LEU A 95 0.72 -1.04 13.00
CA LEU A 95 0.33 -1.48 11.65
C LEU A 95 -0.81 -2.49 11.72
N LEU A 96 -0.69 -3.53 12.57
CA LEU A 96 -1.75 -4.53 12.74
C LEU A 96 -3.03 -3.91 13.29
N CYS A 97 -2.92 -3.02 14.29
CA CYS A 97 -4.06 -2.28 14.82
C CYS A 97 -4.81 -1.48 13.74
N MET A 98 -4.08 -0.91 12.78
CA MET A 98 -4.68 -0.16 11.68
C MET A 98 -5.36 -1.04 10.64
N MET A 99 -5.03 -2.32 10.58
CA MET A 99 -5.63 -3.30 9.67
C MET A 99 -6.78 -4.08 10.31
N VAL A 100 -6.91 -4.09 11.64
CA VAL A 100 -7.88 -4.90 12.40
C VAL A 100 -8.98 -4.00 12.95
N HIS A 101 -10.11 -3.94 12.26
CA HIS A 101 -11.30 -3.17 12.67
C HIS A 101 -12.46 -4.06 13.07
N ARG A 102 -12.51 -5.28 12.53
CA ARG A 102 -13.58 -6.28 12.74
C ARG A 102 -13.00 -7.67 12.87
N GLU A 103 -13.80 -8.62 13.33
CA GLU A 103 -13.40 -10.02 13.46
C GLU A 103 -13.01 -10.66 12.12
N GLU A 104 -13.65 -10.23 11.02
CA GLU A 104 -13.34 -10.69 9.68
C GLU A 104 -11.90 -10.32 9.27
N ASP A 105 -11.41 -9.16 9.68
CA ASP A 105 -10.03 -8.74 9.41
C ASP A 105 -9.03 -9.63 10.16
N VAL A 106 -9.34 -10.02 11.41
CA VAL A 106 -8.55 -10.99 12.18
C VAL A 106 -8.52 -12.33 11.47
N GLN A 107 -9.68 -12.78 10.98
CA GLN A 107 -9.80 -14.04 10.24
C GLN A 107 -8.98 -14.03 8.95
N GLU A 108 -9.01 -12.93 8.18
CA GLU A 108 -8.21 -12.76 6.98
C GLU A 108 -6.71 -12.83 7.29
N LEU A 109 -6.23 -12.11 8.32
CA LEU A 109 -4.83 -12.14 8.73
C LEU A 109 -4.39 -13.53 9.21
N ARG A 110 -5.28 -14.30 9.84
CA ARG A 110 -5.04 -15.71 10.21
C ARG A 110 -4.99 -16.61 8.99
N ALA A 111 -5.92 -16.46 8.04
CA ALA A 111 -5.95 -17.23 6.81
C ALA A 111 -4.68 -17.01 5.97
N LYS A 112 -4.10 -15.79 6.00
CA LYS A 112 -2.83 -15.46 5.37
C LYS A 112 -1.59 -15.88 6.18
N GLY A 113 -1.77 -16.46 7.37
CA GLY A 113 -0.68 -16.91 8.24
C GLY A 113 0.09 -15.79 8.94
N ILE A 114 -0.39 -14.55 8.87
CA ILE A 114 0.21 -13.37 9.51
C ILE A 114 -0.06 -13.40 11.02
N LEU A 115 -1.29 -13.71 11.43
CA LEU A 115 -1.62 -13.97 12.83
C LEU A 115 -1.68 -15.48 13.06
N GLN A 116 -0.85 -15.97 13.97
CA GLN A 116 -0.73 -17.39 14.29
C GLN A 116 -1.10 -17.65 15.76
N GLY A 117 -1.55 -18.89 16.03
CA GLY A 117 -1.87 -19.35 17.37
C GLY A 117 -3.37 -19.41 17.66
N ALA A 118 -3.74 -20.36 18.53
CA ALA A 118 -5.12 -20.69 18.87
C ALA A 118 -5.55 -20.22 20.28
N GLY A 119 -4.68 -19.46 20.98
CA GLY A 119 -4.93 -19.07 22.37
C GLY A 119 -5.98 -17.98 22.56
N LEU A 120 -6.27 -17.18 21.55
CA LEU A 120 -7.28 -16.12 21.57
C LEU A 120 -8.30 -16.33 20.46
N THR A 121 -9.57 -16.06 20.74
CA THR A 121 -10.64 -15.96 19.75
C THR A 121 -10.41 -14.76 18.82
N ASN A 122 -11.18 -14.64 17.74
CA ASN A 122 -11.08 -13.48 16.85
C ASN A 122 -11.47 -12.19 17.59
N ASN A 123 -12.51 -12.24 18.43
CA ASN A 123 -12.94 -11.09 19.20
C ASN A 123 -11.90 -10.67 20.26
N GLU A 124 -11.32 -11.60 21.00
CA GLU A 124 -10.25 -11.30 21.97
C GLU A 124 -9.00 -10.73 21.27
N THR A 125 -8.70 -11.23 20.08
CA THR A 125 -7.58 -10.71 19.25
C THR A 125 -7.87 -9.29 18.77
N LEU A 126 -9.11 -9.00 18.33
CA LEU A 126 -9.58 -7.67 17.97
C LEU A 126 -9.44 -6.71 19.17
N ASP A 127 -9.99 -7.09 20.33
CA ASP A 127 -9.92 -6.30 21.58
C ASP A 127 -8.46 -6.04 22.01
N PHE A 128 -7.58 -7.01 21.79
CA PHE A 128 -6.16 -6.85 22.06
C PHE A 128 -5.54 -5.76 21.18
N PHE A 129 -5.77 -5.80 19.85
CA PHE A 129 -5.16 -4.83 18.94
C PHE A 129 -5.75 -3.42 19.06
N ILE A 130 -7.02 -3.25 19.33
CA ILE A 130 -7.66 -1.93 19.51
C ILE A 130 -6.93 -1.07 20.56
N ARG A 131 -6.34 -1.71 21.58
CA ARG A 131 -5.59 -1.01 22.65
C ARG A 131 -4.32 -0.30 22.17
N PHE A 132 -3.81 -0.66 20.98
CA PHE A 132 -2.56 -0.12 20.44
C PHE A 132 -2.74 1.02 19.42
N GLN A 133 -3.95 1.56 19.29
CA GLN A 133 -4.24 2.64 18.34
C GLN A 133 -3.40 3.91 18.55
N GLY A 134 -2.91 4.15 19.77
CA GLY A 134 -2.10 5.31 20.12
C GLY A 134 -0.60 5.11 20.01
N LEU A 135 -0.10 3.93 19.66
CA LEU A 135 1.34 3.67 19.58
C LEU A 135 2.00 4.53 18.48
N PRO A 136 3.21 5.05 18.75
CA PRO A 136 4.02 5.68 17.72
C PRO A 136 4.52 4.63 16.71
N TYR A 137 5.02 5.09 15.57
CA TYR A 137 5.62 4.24 14.55
C TYR A 137 6.85 4.90 13.93
N GLY A 138 7.80 4.07 13.50
CA GLY A 138 9.05 4.50 12.91
C GLY A 138 8.98 4.68 11.38
N LEU A 139 10.10 5.13 10.81
CA LEU A 139 10.23 5.50 9.41
C LEU A 139 9.96 4.33 8.44
N CYS A 140 10.35 3.10 8.78
CA CYS A 140 10.12 1.91 7.97
C CYS A 140 8.62 1.72 7.71
N TYR A 141 7.82 1.80 8.75
CA TYR A 141 6.37 1.63 8.67
C TYR A 141 5.67 2.83 8.01
N ALA A 142 6.19 4.03 8.22
CA ALA A 142 5.72 5.22 7.50
C ALA A 142 5.85 5.05 5.98
N ARG A 143 6.93 4.41 5.50
CA ARG A 143 7.11 4.07 4.07
C ARG A 143 6.09 3.06 3.57
N VAL A 144 5.72 2.08 4.41
CA VAL A 144 4.68 1.10 4.07
C VAL A 144 3.33 1.80 3.91
N PHE A 145 2.95 2.65 4.84
CA PHE A 145 1.71 3.43 4.77
C PHE A 145 1.67 4.31 3.53
N TYR A 146 2.75 5.02 3.26
CA TYR A 146 2.88 5.83 2.03
C TYR A 146 2.77 4.97 0.76
N GLY A 147 3.35 3.77 0.78
CA GLY A 147 3.26 2.81 -0.31
C GLY A 147 1.83 2.35 -0.59
N ILE A 148 1.05 2.05 0.46
CA ILE A 148 -0.35 1.65 0.37
C ILE A 148 -1.20 2.83 -0.15
N ASP A 149 -1.01 4.02 0.38
CA ASP A 149 -1.76 5.20 -0.05
C ASP A 149 -1.47 5.59 -1.49
N THR A 150 -0.20 5.56 -1.88
CA THR A 150 0.23 5.76 -3.27
C THR A 150 -0.38 4.71 -4.21
N TYR A 151 -0.45 3.45 -3.78
CA TYR A 151 -1.09 2.39 -4.57
C TYR A 151 -2.59 2.65 -4.73
N ARG A 152 -3.28 3.05 -3.66
CA ARG A 152 -4.70 3.40 -3.67
C ARG A 152 -5.00 4.54 -4.65
N LEU A 153 -4.22 5.61 -4.60
CA LEU A 153 -4.35 6.76 -5.49
C LEU A 153 -4.13 6.37 -6.96
N ASN A 154 -3.06 5.62 -7.24
CA ASN A 154 -2.75 5.17 -8.59
C ASN A 154 -3.84 4.25 -9.15
N ARG A 155 -4.41 3.39 -8.33
CA ARG A 155 -5.52 2.52 -8.74
C ARG A 155 -6.76 3.32 -9.07
N TRP A 156 -7.12 4.32 -8.26
CA TRP A 156 -8.26 5.20 -8.53
C TRP A 156 -8.09 5.94 -9.86
N ILE A 157 -6.91 6.50 -10.12
CA ILE A 157 -6.58 7.15 -11.40
C ILE A 157 -6.71 6.16 -12.56
N SER A 158 -6.19 4.95 -12.40
CA SER A 158 -6.24 3.91 -13.43
C SER A 158 -7.68 3.50 -13.77
N ILE A 159 -8.55 3.34 -12.77
CA ILE A 159 -9.96 3.06 -12.95
C ILE A 159 -10.65 4.25 -13.67
N MET A 160 -10.34 5.47 -13.27
CA MET A 160 -10.90 6.68 -13.85
C MET A 160 -10.52 6.81 -15.34
N VAL A 161 -9.24 6.59 -15.66
CA VAL A 161 -8.76 6.61 -17.05
C VAL A 161 -9.40 5.50 -17.88
N HIS A 162 -9.48 4.28 -17.36
CA HIS A 162 -10.12 3.17 -18.04
C HIS A 162 -11.61 3.45 -18.30
N THR A 163 -12.33 3.96 -17.30
CA THR A 163 -13.74 4.34 -17.45
C THR A 163 -13.91 5.47 -18.46
N PHE A 164 -13.03 6.46 -18.45
CA PHE A 164 -13.04 7.56 -19.41
C PHE A 164 -12.80 7.06 -20.85
N VAL A 165 -11.79 6.23 -21.05
CA VAL A 165 -11.47 5.64 -22.37
C VAL A 165 -12.61 4.77 -22.85
N TYR A 166 -13.17 3.91 -22.00
CA TYR A 166 -14.28 3.04 -22.36
C TYR A 166 -15.54 3.84 -22.73
N ARG A 167 -15.88 4.84 -21.93
CA ARG A 167 -17.06 5.70 -22.15
C ARG A 167 -16.93 6.57 -23.40
N ASN A 168 -15.73 7.01 -23.75
CA ASN A 168 -15.46 7.88 -24.87
C ASN A 168 -14.79 7.15 -26.06
N ASN A 169 -14.84 5.82 -26.09
CA ASN A 169 -14.13 5.01 -27.10
C ASN A 169 -14.49 5.41 -28.54
N LYS A 170 -15.78 5.67 -28.83
CA LYS A 170 -16.22 6.14 -30.16
C LYS A 170 -15.61 7.49 -30.52
N THR A 171 -15.60 8.44 -29.61
CA THR A 171 -15.03 9.79 -29.82
C THR A 171 -13.52 9.73 -30.00
N ILE A 172 -12.83 8.91 -29.24
CA ILE A 172 -11.39 8.70 -29.33
C ILE A 172 -11.04 8.09 -30.70
N LEU A 173 -11.75 7.05 -31.11
CA LEU A 173 -11.56 6.43 -32.43
C LEU A 173 -11.80 7.39 -33.58
N THR A 174 -12.86 8.20 -33.52
CA THR A 174 -13.13 9.21 -34.56
C THR A 174 -12.07 10.30 -34.61
N THR A 175 -11.60 10.79 -33.46
CA THR A 175 -10.51 11.79 -33.43
C THR A 175 -9.19 11.23 -33.96
N PHE A 176 -8.83 9.98 -33.65
CA PHE A 176 -7.65 9.32 -34.23
C PHE A 176 -7.78 9.11 -35.75
N SER A 177 -8.98 8.74 -36.24
CA SER A 177 -9.23 8.60 -37.67
C SER A 177 -9.07 9.92 -38.40
N VAL A 178 -9.62 11.02 -37.87
CA VAL A 178 -9.48 12.36 -38.46
C VAL A 178 -8.02 12.83 -38.46
N LEU A 179 -7.30 12.64 -37.34
CA LEU A 179 -5.87 12.96 -37.27
C LEU A 179 -5.04 12.17 -38.28
N SER A 180 -5.32 10.89 -38.47
CA SER A 180 -4.67 10.03 -39.45
C SER A 180 -4.92 10.51 -40.89
N LEU A 181 -6.15 10.90 -41.22
CA LEU A 181 -6.49 11.48 -42.53
C LEU A 181 -5.75 12.79 -42.78
N VAL A 182 -5.73 13.70 -41.82
CA VAL A 182 -5.00 14.97 -41.92
C VAL A 182 -3.50 14.73 -42.12
N ALA A 183 -2.91 13.82 -41.36
CA ALA A 183 -1.50 13.46 -41.49
C ALA A 183 -1.18 12.86 -42.89
N SER A 184 -2.08 12.02 -43.41
CA SER A 184 -1.96 11.44 -44.78
C SER A 184 -2.01 12.52 -45.87
N ILE A 185 -2.95 13.46 -45.78
CA ILE A 185 -3.08 14.57 -46.72
C ILE A 185 -1.86 15.47 -46.72
N LEU A 186 -1.35 15.82 -45.53
CA LEU A 186 -0.12 16.62 -45.38
C LEU A 186 1.11 15.88 -45.92
N GLY A 187 1.18 14.58 -45.75
CA GLY A 187 2.25 13.73 -46.27
C GLY A 187 2.26 13.72 -47.82
N THR A 188 1.06 13.56 -48.45
CA THR A 188 0.94 13.60 -49.92
C THR A 188 1.23 14.96 -50.48
N LEU A 189 0.74 16.04 -49.89
CA LEU A 189 1.05 17.42 -50.27
C LEU A 189 2.56 17.70 -50.24
N LYS A 190 3.23 17.29 -49.16
CA LYS A 190 4.69 17.43 -49.02
C LYS A 190 5.44 16.64 -50.10
N SER A 191 4.96 15.47 -50.47
CA SER A 191 5.54 14.63 -51.51
C SER A 191 5.39 15.29 -52.90
N LEU A 192 4.21 15.84 -53.21
CA LEU A 192 3.93 16.55 -54.50
C LEU A 192 4.76 17.83 -54.61
N LEU A 193 4.86 18.61 -53.56
CA LEU A 193 5.70 19.82 -53.51
C LEU A 193 7.19 19.51 -53.74
N LYS A 194 7.66 18.37 -53.23
CA LYS A 194 9.02 17.91 -53.43
C LYS A 194 9.28 17.42 -54.85
N ALA A 195 8.29 16.73 -55.46
CA ALA A 195 8.35 16.28 -56.83
C ALA A 195 8.28 17.44 -57.83
N GLY A 196 7.48 18.50 -57.58
CA GLY A 196 7.39 19.68 -58.40
C GLY A 196 8.64 20.58 -58.38
N ARG A 197 9.51 20.42 -57.34
CA ARG A 197 10.81 21.14 -57.25
C ARG A 197 11.96 20.44 -57.96
N SER A 198 11.77 19.22 -58.43
CA SER A 198 12.81 18.40 -59.06
C SER A 198 12.65 18.33 -60.59
N LEU A 199 11.75 19.12 -61.21
CA LEU A 199 11.67 19.30 -62.64
C LEU A 199 12.51 20.54 -63.02
N PRO A 200 13.46 20.39 -63.98
CA PRO A 200 14.34 21.45 -64.43
C PRO A 200 13.63 22.57 -65.19
#